data_a1cb187a67fafb7e0d2aca0beee8ed47
#
_entry.id   a1cb187a67fafb7e0d2aca0beee8ed47
#
_cell.length_a   1.000
_cell.length_b   1.000
_cell.length_c   1.000
_cell.angle_alpha   90.00
_cell.angle_beta   90.00
_cell.angle_gamma   90.00
#
_symmetry.space_group_name_H-M   'P 1'
#
loop_
_entity.id
_entity.type
_entity.pdbx_description
1 polymer ?
#
loop_
_entity_poly.entity_id
_entity_poly.type
_entity_poly.pdbx_seq_one_letter_code
_entity_poly.pdbx_strand_id
1 'polypeptide(L)'
;MAEDMSVTVGSVVSDSAFSMEDEEIPILHTTATVNGEHIAKAAGTQTISDVVSYKHLIPGKEYTVTGKLMDKSTGKVLIQDGKEITTSITFTPAEPDGTVTVEFTVDASLLAGKTTVVFESLSKEGKELAVHADIDDEGQTVHWPEIHTTATIDGKKNVVSGKTYVLKDVVGYTNLIPGKEYVITGTVMDKSTGKALEQGGKPVTATAIFTPTEPNGTVELEFTIDTALLGGKALVVFESIQMDGHEVAIHANPQDRGQTVDIKPAIGIITIKDKPVFDGGSVKTGDSGVTVAVLGLLLSAAGLTYLLRRKRHS
;
A
#
# COMPACT_ATOMS: atom_id res chain seq x y z
N MET A 1 90.79 -50.24 -21.46
CA MET A 1 89.64 -50.45 -22.35
C MET A 1 88.43 -49.91 -21.56
N ALA A 2 88.00 -48.72 -21.88
CA ALA A 2 86.84 -48.11 -21.40
C ALA A 2 85.86 -48.00 -22.56
N GLU A 3 84.71 -48.63 -22.45
CA GLU A 3 83.66 -48.57 -23.46
C GLU A 3 82.88 -47.29 -23.28
N ASP A 4 82.83 -46.54 -24.37
CA ASP A 4 82.03 -45.32 -24.48
C ASP A 4 80.57 -45.73 -24.75
N MET A 5 79.70 -45.48 -23.80
CA MET A 5 78.24 -45.61 -23.97
C MET A 5 77.63 -44.26 -24.29
N SER A 6 77.51 -43.98 -25.61
CA SER A 6 76.70 -42.83 -26.06
C SER A 6 75.24 -43.13 -25.91
N VAL A 7 74.58 -42.39 -25.02
CA VAL A 7 73.09 -42.35 -24.85
C VAL A 7 72.55 -41.34 -25.85
N THR A 8 71.80 -41.81 -26.84
CA THR A 8 71.02 -40.95 -27.76
C THR A 8 69.80 -40.54 -27.08
N VAL A 9 69.73 -39.28 -26.69
CA VAL A 9 68.48 -38.63 -26.13
C VAL A 9 67.53 -38.44 -27.32
N GLY A 10 66.43 -39.18 -27.28
CA GLY A 10 65.36 -39.03 -28.26
C GLY A 10 64.75 -37.65 -28.19
N SER A 11 64.33 -37.11 -29.32
CA SER A 11 63.65 -35.80 -29.46
C SER A 11 62.48 -35.74 -28.58
N VAL A 12 62.45 -34.70 -27.67
CA VAL A 12 61.30 -34.30 -26.93
C VAL A 12 60.29 -33.77 -27.94
N VAL A 13 59.12 -34.44 -28.01
CA VAL A 13 57.96 -33.97 -28.72
C VAL A 13 57.58 -32.62 -28.00
N SER A 14 57.55 -31.58 -28.80
CA SER A 14 57.08 -30.29 -28.31
C SER A 14 55.72 -30.45 -27.69
N ASP A 15 55.64 -30.29 -26.38
CA ASP A 15 54.42 -30.14 -25.62
C ASP A 15 53.69 -28.95 -26.22
N SER A 16 52.54 -29.23 -26.82
CA SER A 16 51.64 -28.18 -27.21
C SER A 16 51.34 -27.43 -25.92
N ALA A 17 51.79 -26.17 -25.83
CA ALA A 17 51.48 -25.29 -24.75
C ALA A 17 49.96 -25.34 -24.55
N PHE A 18 49.54 -25.94 -23.47
CA PHE A 18 48.19 -25.81 -22.98
C PHE A 18 48.09 -24.36 -22.54
N SER A 19 47.62 -23.47 -23.42
CA SER A 19 47.24 -22.14 -23.05
C SER A 19 46.04 -22.30 -22.13
N MET A 20 46.25 -22.23 -20.84
CA MET A 20 45.18 -21.84 -19.94
C MET A 20 44.87 -20.42 -20.36
N GLU A 21 43.89 -20.25 -21.26
CA GLU A 21 43.21 -18.98 -21.37
C GLU A 21 42.71 -18.73 -19.96
N ASP A 22 43.13 -17.63 -19.37
CA ASP A 22 42.54 -17.13 -18.13
C ASP A 22 41.06 -16.88 -18.45
N GLU A 23 40.18 -17.88 -18.25
CA GLU A 23 38.74 -17.68 -18.34
C GLU A 23 38.40 -16.72 -17.19
N GLU A 24 38.17 -15.47 -17.55
CA GLU A 24 37.72 -14.47 -16.58
C GLU A 24 36.43 -14.95 -15.92
N ILE A 25 36.36 -14.84 -14.60
CA ILE A 25 35.21 -15.30 -13.81
C ILE A 25 34.01 -14.41 -14.17
N PRO A 26 32.85 -14.98 -14.52
CA PRO A 26 31.64 -14.20 -14.76
C PRO A 26 31.24 -13.35 -13.54
N ILE A 27 30.84 -12.11 -13.80
CA ILE A 27 30.40 -11.14 -12.79
C ILE A 27 28.97 -10.76 -13.08
N LEU A 28 28.14 -10.66 -12.05
CA LEU A 28 26.77 -10.14 -12.09
C LEU A 28 26.63 -8.88 -11.27
N HIS A 29 25.85 -7.91 -11.81
CA HIS A 29 25.26 -6.80 -11.08
C HIS A 29 23.81 -6.69 -11.51
N THR A 30 22.91 -6.39 -10.58
CA THR A 30 21.49 -6.39 -10.87
C THR A 30 20.80 -5.15 -10.34
N THR A 31 19.64 -4.82 -10.92
CA THR A 31 18.81 -3.70 -10.48
C THR A 31 17.35 -4.08 -10.64
N ALA A 32 16.68 -4.28 -9.49
CA ALA A 32 15.28 -4.67 -9.44
C ALA A 32 14.37 -3.47 -9.23
N THR A 33 13.36 -3.31 -10.07
CA THR A 33 12.41 -2.19 -10.00
C THR A 33 10.99 -2.64 -10.32
N VAL A 34 10.01 -1.84 -9.89
CA VAL A 34 8.64 -1.90 -10.39
C VAL A 34 8.35 -0.57 -11.08
N ASN A 35 8.06 -0.61 -12.38
CA ASN A 35 7.89 0.59 -13.22
C ASN A 35 9.06 1.59 -13.15
N GLY A 36 10.28 1.10 -12.94
CA GLY A 36 11.49 1.91 -12.83
C GLY A 36 11.80 2.45 -11.44
N GLU A 37 10.99 2.12 -10.43
CA GLU A 37 11.13 2.60 -9.05
C GLU A 37 11.43 1.45 -8.07
N HIS A 38 12.16 1.76 -6.99
CA HIS A 38 12.45 0.83 -5.88
C HIS A 38 11.34 0.79 -4.81
N ILE A 39 10.18 1.36 -5.10
CA ILE A 39 9.02 1.39 -4.24
C ILE A 39 7.76 1.23 -5.08
N ALA A 40 6.80 0.44 -4.61
CA ALA A 40 5.56 0.20 -5.34
C ALA A 40 4.38 -0.05 -4.41
N LYS A 41 3.17 0.18 -4.93
CA LYS A 41 1.95 -0.10 -4.21
C LYS A 41 1.74 -1.60 -4.02
N ALA A 42 1.52 -2.01 -2.77
CA ALA A 42 1.22 -3.39 -2.38
C ALA A 42 -0.25 -3.76 -2.70
N ALA A 43 -0.62 -3.75 -3.97
CA ALA A 43 -1.98 -4.09 -4.41
C ALA A 43 -2.01 -4.68 -5.82
N GLY A 44 -2.86 -5.68 -6.01
CA GLY A 44 -3.06 -6.35 -7.30
C GLY A 44 -1.80 -7.07 -7.79
N THR A 45 -1.81 -7.41 -9.06
CA THR A 45 -0.66 -8.04 -9.71
C THR A 45 0.35 -6.97 -10.11
N GLN A 46 1.61 -7.16 -9.71
CA GLN A 46 2.73 -6.30 -10.08
C GLN A 46 3.82 -7.13 -10.77
N THR A 47 4.62 -6.47 -11.60
CA THR A 47 5.81 -7.07 -12.22
C THR A 47 7.05 -6.38 -11.66
N ILE A 48 7.94 -7.16 -11.04
CA ILE A 48 9.29 -6.72 -10.69
C ILE A 48 10.16 -7.05 -11.90
N SER A 49 10.78 -6.03 -12.47
CA SER A 49 11.77 -6.14 -13.55
C SER A 49 13.15 -6.06 -12.94
N ASP A 50 13.92 -7.13 -13.06
CA ASP A 50 15.32 -7.17 -12.62
C ASP A 50 16.24 -7.18 -13.83
N VAL A 51 17.02 -6.12 -13.98
CA VAL A 51 18.01 -5.98 -15.06
C VAL A 51 19.35 -6.51 -14.57
N VAL A 52 19.71 -7.69 -15.05
CA VAL A 52 20.97 -8.39 -14.74
C VAL A 52 22.03 -7.99 -15.75
N SER A 53 23.03 -7.23 -15.32
CA SER A 53 24.25 -6.94 -16.08
C SER A 53 25.24 -8.06 -15.85
N TYR A 54 25.78 -8.61 -16.93
CA TYR A 54 26.79 -9.66 -16.88
C TYR A 54 28.10 -9.20 -17.54
N LYS A 55 29.21 -9.78 -17.09
CA LYS A 55 30.54 -9.61 -17.69
C LYS A 55 31.23 -10.95 -17.85
N HIS A 56 32.15 -11.01 -18.83
CA HIS A 56 33.05 -12.12 -19.11
C HIS A 56 32.32 -13.42 -19.53
N LEU A 57 31.16 -13.31 -20.18
CA LEU A 57 30.51 -14.47 -20.77
C LEU A 57 31.12 -14.82 -22.15
N ILE A 58 31.07 -16.08 -22.51
CA ILE A 58 31.55 -16.55 -23.83
C ILE A 58 30.41 -16.34 -24.83
N PRO A 59 30.57 -15.47 -25.86
CA PRO A 59 29.58 -15.28 -26.89
C PRO A 59 29.15 -16.57 -27.57
N GLY A 60 27.88 -16.66 -27.93
CA GLY A 60 27.35 -17.85 -28.64
C GLY A 60 27.15 -19.08 -27.77
N LYS A 61 27.42 -19.01 -26.45
CA LYS A 61 27.09 -20.08 -25.50
C LYS A 61 25.79 -19.77 -24.81
N GLU A 62 25.02 -20.80 -24.46
CA GLU A 62 23.76 -20.67 -23.73
C GLU A 62 24.01 -20.59 -22.23
N TYR A 63 23.33 -19.64 -21.57
CA TYR A 63 23.35 -19.41 -20.12
C TYR A 63 21.92 -19.30 -19.60
N THR A 64 21.74 -19.63 -18.33
CA THR A 64 20.47 -19.43 -17.62
C THR A 64 20.70 -18.56 -16.40
N VAL A 65 19.95 -17.45 -16.30
CA VAL A 65 19.81 -16.67 -15.06
C VAL A 65 18.54 -17.13 -14.35
N THR A 66 18.69 -17.47 -13.08
CA THR A 66 17.58 -17.81 -12.19
C THR A 66 17.51 -16.78 -11.08
N GLY A 67 16.35 -16.11 -10.96
CA GLY A 67 16.05 -15.16 -9.92
C GLY A 67 15.16 -15.77 -8.84
N LYS A 68 15.35 -15.34 -7.59
CA LYS A 68 14.53 -15.66 -6.41
C LYS A 68 14.12 -14.39 -5.68
N LEU A 69 12.84 -14.27 -5.35
CA LEU A 69 12.36 -13.13 -4.59
C LEU A 69 12.42 -13.43 -3.09
N MET A 70 13.22 -12.65 -2.36
CA MET A 70 13.48 -12.83 -0.93
C MET A 70 12.67 -11.83 -0.09
N ASP A 71 12.23 -12.24 1.08
CA ASP A 71 11.76 -11.34 2.14
C ASP A 71 12.99 -10.85 2.92
N LYS A 72 13.29 -9.54 2.84
CA LYS A 72 14.49 -8.94 3.50
C LYS A 72 14.49 -9.18 5.01
N SER A 73 13.33 -9.18 5.65
CA SER A 73 13.21 -9.29 7.10
C SER A 73 13.52 -10.70 7.63
N THR A 74 13.26 -11.72 6.83
CA THR A 74 13.43 -13.13 7.23
C THR A 74 14.61 -13.81 6.56
N GLY A 75 15.14 -13.23 5.47
CA GLY A 75 16.17 -13.83 4.64
C GLY A 75 15.70 -15.09 3.91
N LYS A 76 14.38 -15.29 3.77
CA LYS A 76 13.81 -16.49 3.12
C LYS A 76 13.16 -16.13 1.79
N VAL A 77 13.13 -17.11 0.89
CA VAL A 77 12.39 -16.98 -0.36
C VAL A 77 10.91 -16.79 -0.06
N LEU A 78 10.27 -15.85 -0.73
CA LEU A 78 8.83 -15.63 -0.65
C LEU A 78 8.07 -16.77 -1.33
N ILE A 79 6.90 -17.08 -0.74
CA ILE A 79 6.03 -18.16 -1.23
C ILE A 79 4.70 -17.55 -1.64
N GLN A 80 4.27 -17.86 -2.86
CA GLN A 80 2.94 -17.56 -3.37
C GLN A 80 2.29 -18.86 -3.88
N ASP A 81 1.03 -19.10 -3.50
CA ASP A 81 0.29 -20.32 -3.87
C ASP A 81 1.03 -21.64 -3.53
N GLY A 82 1.76 -21.63 -2.41
CA GLY A 82 2.53 -22.79 -1.92
C GLY A 82 3.82 -23.06 -2.69
N LYS A 83 4.26 -22.15 -3.55
CA LYS A 83 5.50 -22.26 -4.33
C LYS A 83 6.41 -21.08 -4.06
N GLU A 84 7.72 -21.32 -4.10
CA GLU A 84 8.72 -20.25 -4.07
C GLU A 84 8.52 -19.32 -5.27
N ILE A 85 8.62 -18.01 -5.06
CA ILE A 85 8.62 -17.03 -6.14
C ILE A 85 10.00 -17.03 -6.79
N THR A 86 10.11 -17.79 -7.86
CA THR A 86 11.33 -17.94 -8.65
C THR A 86 10.99 -17.82 -10.13
N THR A 87 11.93 -17.31 -10.90
CA THR A 87 11.82 -17.24 -12.35
C THR A 87 13.18 -17.47 -12.99
N SER A 88 13.21 -17.85 -14.27
CA SER A 88 14.45 -18.09 -14.98
C SER A 88 14.33 -17.63 -16.43
N ILE A 89 15.44 -17.15 -16.98
CA ILE A 89 15.58 -16.85 -18.40
C ILE A 89 16.82 -17.52 -18.96
N THR A 90 16.67 -18.16 -20.11
CA THR A 90 17.80 -18.72 -20.86
C THR A 90 18.11 -17.83 -22.05
N PHE A 91 19.37 -17.48 -22.24
CA PHE A 91 19.84 -16.58 -23.29
C PHE A 91 21.20 -16.95 -23.83
N THR A 92 21.51 -16.43 -25.01
CA THR A 92 22.82 -16.60 -25.66
C THR A 92 23.40 -15.22 -25.90
N PRO A 93 24.45 -14.80 -25.16
CA PRO A 93 25.06 -13.49 -25.32
C PRO A 93 25.72 -13.37 -26.67
N ALA A 94 25.58 -12.22 -27.32
CA ALA A 94 26.32 -11.89 -28.56
C ALA A 94 27.71 -11.32 -28.25
N GLU A 95 27.87 -10.69 -27.09
CA GLU A 95 29.08 -10.05 -26.59
C GLU A 95 29.42 -10.57 -25.19
N PRO A 96 30.68 -10.50 -24.72
CA PRO A 96 31.07 -10.95 -23.40
C PRO A 96 30.36 -10.21 -22.26
N ASP A 97 30.04 -8.93 -22.47
CA ASP A 97 29.39 -8.05 -21.53
C ASP A 97 28.02 -7.62 -22.08
N GLY A 98 27.01 -7.52 -21.21
CA GLY A 98 25.68 -7.13 -21.64
C GLY A 98 24.68 -7.18 -20.51
N THR A 99 23.40 -7.21 -20.88
CA THR A 99 22.29 -7.27 -19.92
C THR A 99 21.24 -8.29 -20.36
N VAL A 100 20.53 -8.85 -19.37
CA VAL A 100 19.34 -9.64 -19.57
C VAL A 100 18.32 -9.25 -18.50
N THR A 101 17.03 -9.24 -18.81
CA THR A 101 15.99 -8.90 -17.84
C THR A 101 15.27 -10.14 -17.37
N VAL A 102 15.15 -10.27 -16.05
CA VAL A 102 14.38 -11.32 -15.38
C VAL A 102 13.11 -10.67 -14.80
N GLU A 103 11.94 -11.24 -15.06
CA GLU A 103 10.67 -10.67 -14.61
C GLU A 103 9.96 -11.59 -13.63
N PHE A 104 9.48 -11.00 -12.51
CA PHE A 104 8.64 -11.69 -11.52
C PHE A 104 7.24 -11.09 -11.55
N THR A 105 6.25 -11.92 -11.79
CA THR A 105 4.85 -11.54 -11.64
C THR A 105 4.36 -11.99 -10.26
N VAL A 106 3.94 -11.03 -9.42
CA VAL A 106 3.58 -11.28 -8.02
C VAL A 106 2.21 -10.71 -7.68
N ASP A 107 1.48 -11.36 -6.78
CA ASP A 107 0.35 -10.74 -6.09
C ASP A 107 0.91 -9.83 -4.98
N ALA A 108 1.02 -8.55 -5.28
CA ALA A 108 1.60 -7.58 -4.37
C ALA A 108 0.76 -7.34 -3.10
N SER A 109 -0.51 -7.77 -3.05
CA SER A 109 -1.32 -7.67 -1.84
C SER A 109 -0.73 -8.47 -0.66
N LEU A 110 0.11 -9.48 -0.95
CA LEU A 110 0.83 -10.29 0.04
C LEU A 110 2.11 -9.61 0.55
N LEU A 111 2.49 -8.48 -0.05
CA LEU A 111 3.76 -7.78 0.19
C LEU A 111 3.60 -6.52 1.06
N ALA A 112 2.38 -6.12 1.42
CA ALA A 112 2.12 -4.92 2.22
C ALA A 112 2.99 -4.88 3.50
N GLY A 113 3.70 -3.78 3.71
CA GLY A 113 4.64 -3.57 4.80
C GLY A 113 5.98 -4.32 4.67
N LYS A 114 6.19 -5.06 3.58
CA LYS A 114 7.42 -5.84 3.35
C LYS A 114 8.45 -5.10 2.50
N THR A 115 9.69 -5.54 2.63
CA THR A 115 10.78 -5.22 1.70
C THR A 115 11.24 -6.51 1.05
N THR A 116 11.31 -6.51 -0.26
CA THR A 116 11.79 -7.65 -1.05
C THR A 116 13.15 -7.37 -1.64
N VAL A 117 13.97 -8.41 -1.79
CA VAL A 117 15.28 -8.36 -2.46
C VAL A 117 15.32 -9.48 -3.48
N VAL A 118 15.81 -9.20 -4.68
CA VAL A 118 15.99 -10.24 -5.70
C VAL A 118 17.39 -10.81 -5.57
N PHE A 119 17.51 -12.15 -5.59
CA PHE A 119 18.77 -12.87 -5.64
C PHE A 119 18.88 -13.60 -6.97
N GLU A 120 20.02 -13.55 -7.64
CA GLU A 120 20.25 -14.19 -8.93
C GLU A 120 21.41 -15.17 -8.89
N SER A 121 21.28 -16.21 -9.70
CA SER A 121 22.37 -17.10 -10.04
C SER A 121 22.47 -17.28 -11.56
N LEU A 122 23.68 -17.26 -12.08
CA LEU A 122 24.01 -17.55 -13.46
C LEU A 122 24.54 -18.98 -13.56
N SER A 123 23.98 -19.75 -14.45
CA SER A 123 24.45 -21.12 -14.74
C SER A 123 24.66 -21.37 -16.22
N LYS A 124 25.50 -22.35 -16.51
CA LYS A 124 25.73 -22.93 -17.85
C LYS A 124 25.72 -24.44 -17.73
N GLU A 125 24.95 -25.10 -18.57
CA GLU A 125 24.83 -26.57 -18.55
C GLU A 125 24.53 -27.15 -17.15
N GLY A 126 23.72 -26.42 -16.35
CA GLY A 126 23.33 -26.78 -14.97
C GLY A 126 24.42 -26.53 -13.91
N LYS A 127 25.58 -26.01 -14.28
CA LYS A 127 26.63 -25.62 -13.32
C LYS A 127 26.54 -24.13 -13.02
N GLU A 128 26.45 -23.75 -11.74
CA GLU A 128 26.48 -22.37 -11.27
C GLU A 128 27.86 -21.76 -11.53
N LEU A 129 27.90 -20.58 -12.13
CA LEU A 129 29.10 -19.82 -12.47
C LEU A 129 29.26 -18.54 -11.65
N ALA A 130 28.16 -17.86 -11.35
CA ALA A 130 28.16 -16.63 -10.56
C ALA A 130 26.84 -16.50 -9.80
N VAL A 131 26.88 -15.81 -8.67
CA VAL A 131 25.73 -15.53 -7.82
C VAL A 131 25.81 -14.06 -7.40
N HIS A 132 24.65 -13.39 -7.42
CA HIS A 132 24.45 -12.10 -6.75
C HIS A 132 23.34 -12.30 -5.70
N ALA A 133 23.72 -12.35 -4.43
CA ALA A 133 22.84 -12.71 -3.31
C ALA A 133 23.23 -11.91 -2.05
N ASP A 134 23.12 -10.58 -2.16
CA ASP A 134 23.32 -9.67 -1.05
C ASP A 134 21.96 -9.14 -0.57
N ILE A 135 21.55 -9.53 0.64
CA ILE A 135 20.25 -9.15 1.22
C ILE A 135 20.18 -7.64 1.52
N ASP A 136 21.31 -6.96 1.60
CA ASP A 136 21.41 -5.55 1.89
C ASP A 136 21.67 -4.67 0.66
N ASP A 137 21.70 -5.28 -0.53
CA ASP A 137 21.84 -4.53 -1.78
C ASP A 137 20.57 -3.71 -2.07
N GLU A 138 20.67 -2.39 -1.97
CA GLU A 138 19.58 -1.46 -2.26
C GLU A 138 19.20 -1.44 -3.76
N GLY A 139 20.13 -1.76 -4.66
CA GLY A 139 19.86 -1.90 -6.09
C GLY A 139 18.93 -3.06 -6.43
N GLN A 140 18.89 -4.09 -5.58
CA GLN A 140 18.00 -5.25 -5.71
C GLN A 140 16.75 -5.16 -4.83
N THR A 141 16.61 -4.08 -4.06
CA THR A 141 15.56 -3.92 -3.06
C THR A 141 14.34 -3.22 -3.64
N VAL A 142 13.14 -3.75 -3.36
CA VAL A 142 11.85 -3.10 -3.63
C VAL A 142 11.06 -2.99 -2.33
N HIS A 143 10.62 -1.77 -2.02
CA HIS A 143 9.79 -1.44 -0.87
C HIS A 143 8.30 -1.54 -1.22
N TRP A 144 7.49 -2.11 -0.32
CA TRP A 144 6.04 -2.25 -0.45
C TRP A 144 5.36 -1.59 0.74
N PRO A 145 5.14 -0.27 0.71
CA PRO A 145 4.59 0.43 1.85
C PRO A 145 3.17 -0.02 2.20
N GLU A 146 2.82 0.17 3.49
CA GLU A 146 1.48 0.02 4.01
C GLU A 146 1.10 1.24 4.83
N ILE A 147 -0.18 1.61 4.83
CA ILE A 147 -0.72 2.66 5.68
C ILE A 147 -1.93 2.16 6.47
N HIS A 148 -1.99 2.61 7.74
CA HIS A 148 -3.10 2.41 8.65
C HIS A 148 -3.51 3.75 9.21
N THR A 149 -4.79 3.97 9.43
CA THR A 149 -5.26 5.30 9.82
C THR A 149 -6.21 5.26 11.00
N THR A 150 -6.31 6.39 11.72
CA THR A 150 -7.24 6.58 12.81
C THR A 150 -7.84 7.96 12.73
N ALA A 151 -9.10 8.03 12.26
CA ALA A 151 -9.85 9.25 12.17
C ALA A 151 -10.60 9.55 13.50
N THR A 152 -10.57 10.81 13.92
CA THR A 152 -11.36 11.33 15.03
C THR A 152 -11.99 12.66 14.65
N ILE A 153 -13.14 12.99 15.22
CA ILE A 153 -13.77 14.28 15.05
C ILE A 153 -13.93 14.92 16.44
N ASP A 154 -13.31 16.11 16.63
CA ASP A 154 -13.21 16.76 17.95
C ASP A 154 -12.64 15.80 19.02
N GLY A 155 -11.63 14.97 18.64
CA GLY A 155 -11.00 13.95 19.48
C GLY A 155 -11.87 12.73 19.82
N LYS A 156 -13.00 12.52 19.13
CA LYS A 156 -13.97 11.45 19.39
C LYS A 156 -14.29 10.67 18.12
N LYS A 157 -14.93 9.51 18.28
CA LYS A 157 -15.49 8.75 17.16
C LYS A 157 -16.89 9.21 16.74
N ASN A 158 -17.52 10.08 17.51
CA ASN A 158 -18.84 10.62 17.17
C ASN A 158 -19.06 12.01 17.76
N VAL A 159 -19.83 12.83 17.04
CA VAL A 159 -20.29 14.16 17.46
C VAL A 159 -21.76 14.34 17.09
N VAL A 160 -22.41 15.37 17.68
CA VAL A 160 -23.78 15.76 17.31
C VAL A 160 -23.72 16.78 16.18
N SER A 161 -24.58 16.63 15.16
CA SER A 161 -24.68 17.56 14.03
C SER A 161 -25.09 18.97 14.48
N GLY A 162 -24.84 19.95 13.61
CA GLY A 162 -25.31 21.33 13.77
C GLY A 162 -24.22 22.38 13.94
N LYS A 163 -22.95 22.01 13.89
CA LYS A 163 -21.82 22.95 13.89
C LYS A 163 -20.65 22.42 13.06
N THR A 164 -19.67 23.27 12.84
CA THR A 164 -18.41 22.89 12.21
C THR A 164 -17.47 22.22 13.21
N TYR A 165 -16.83 21.15 12.81
CA TYR A 165 -15.83 20.41 13.57
C TYR A 165 -14.55 20.24 12.77
N VAL A 166 -13.44 19.96 13.46
CA VAL A 166 -12.22 19.46 12.86
C VAL A 166 -12.22 17.94 12.96
N LEU A 167 -12.13 17.28 11.81
CA LEU A 167 -11.83 15.87 11.70
C LEU A 167 -10.31 15.76 11.52
N LYS A 168 -9.67 14.99 12.39
CA LYS A 168 -8.25 14.65 12.34
C LYS A 168 -8.10 13.20 11.96
N ASP A 169 -7.21 12.93 11.04
CA ASP A 169 -6.82 11.59 10.67
C ASP A 169 -5.32 11.41 10.86
N VAL A 170 -4.96 10.49 11.74
CA VAL A 170 -3.57 10.13 12.00
C VAL A 170 -3.24 8.92 11.14
N VAL A 171 -2.42 9.13 10.12
CA VAL A 171 -1.98 8.11 9.17
C VAL A 171 -0.63 7.56 9.63
N GLY A 172 -0.62 6.30 10.09
CA GLY A 172 0.60 5.53 10.32
C GLY A 172 1.06 4.93 9.01
N TYR A 173 2.33 5.10 8.69
CA TYR A 173 2.97 4.47 7.52
C TYR A 173 4.07 3.52 7.94
N THR A 174 4.28 2.49 7.13
CA THR A 174 5.39 1.53 7.26
C THR A 174 6.10 1.37 5.93
N ASN A 175 7.41 1.17 5.99
CA ASN A 175 8.27 0.81 4.86
C ASN A 175 8.35 1.88 3.75
N LEU A 176 8.24 3.18 4.10
CA LEU A 176 8.62 4.26 3.19
C LEU A 176 10.15 4.37 3.12
N ILE A 177 10.67 4.89 2.02
CA ILE A 177 12.11 5.17 1.86
C ILE A 177 12.45 6.50 2.56
N PRO A 178 13.30 6.52 3.60
CA PRO A 178 13.68 7.75 4.27
C PRO A 178 14.36 8.74 3.32
N GLY A 179 14.17 10.04 3.59
CA GLY A 179 14.78 11.12 2.81
C GLY A 179 14.12 11.40 1.46
N LYS A 180 13.12 10.62 1.04
CA LYS A 180 12.29 10.91 -0.14
C LYS A 180 11.09 11.77 0.24
N GLU A 181 10.67 12.64 -0.68
CA GLU A 181 9.46 13.45 -0.49
C GLU A 181 8.22 12.66 -0.89
N TYR A 182 7.19 12.71 -0.06
CA TYR A 182 5.90 12.09 -0.30
C TYR A 182 4.77 13.09 -0.19
N VAL A 183 3.74 12.88 -1.00
CA VAL A 183 2.47 13.62 -0.93
C VAL A 183 1.40 12.67 -0.43
N ILE A 184 0.82 12.98 0.74
CA ILE A 184 -0.35 12.25 1.23
C ILE A 184 -1.61 13.07 0.97
N THR A 185 -2.65 12.43 0.45
CA THR A 185 -3.97 13.01 0.23
C THR A 185 -5.02 12.18 0.93
N GLY A 186 -5.81 12.83 1.79
CA GLY A 186 -7.01 12.25 2.41
C GLY A 186 -8.28 12.80 1.77
N THR A 187 -9.29 11.95 1.61
CA THR A 187 -10.62 12.31 1.11
C THR A 187 -11.68 11.80 2.07
N VAL A 188 -12.54 12.69 2.55
CA VAL A 188 -13.67 12.30 3.39
C VAL A 188 -14.80 11.76 2.50
N MET A 189 -15.24 10.54 2.80
CA MET A 189 -16.31 9.84 2.08
C MET A 189 -17.58 9.77 2.90
N ASP A 190 -18.73 9.94 2.29
CA ASP A 190 -20.04 9.59 2.86
C ASP A 190 -20.22 8.08 2.72
N LYS A 191 -20.16 7.37 3.83
CA LYS A 191 -20.22 5.90 3.88
C LYS A 191 -21.53 5.33 3.31
N SER A 192 -22.63 6.08 3.39
CA SER A 192 -23.94 5.65 2.91
C SER A 192 -24.05 5.66 1.37
N THR A 193 -23.30 6.54 0.72
CA THR A 193 -23.32 6.70 -0.74
C THR A 193 -22.07 6.13 -1.42
N GLY A 194 -20.99 5.92 -0.68
CA GLY A 194 -19.68 5.54 -1.21
C GLY A 194 -19.01 6.63 -2.06
N LYS A 195 -19.50 7.89 -1.94
CA LYS A 195 -18.96 9.03 -2.69
C LYS A 195 -18.22 9.99 -1.76
N ALA A 196 -17.33 10.78 -2.33
CA ALA A 196 -16.69 11.87 -1.60
C ALA A 196 -17.75 12.81 -1.00
N LEU A 197 -17.54 13.19 0.28
CA LEU A 197 -18.33 14.22 0.91
C LEU A 197 -18.04 15.55 0.21
N GLU A 198 -19.07 16.22 -0.28
CA GLU A 198 -18.94 17.54 -0.88
C GLU A 198 -19.47 18.64 0.05
N GLN A 199 -18.70 19.71 0.17
CA GLN A 199 -19.11 20.93 0.86
C GLN A 199 -18.75 22.15 0.01
N GLY A 200 -19.70 23.06 -0.19
CA GLY A 200 -19.50 24.20 -1.11
C GLY A 200 -19.25 23.76 -2.56
N GLY A 201 -19.76 22.60 -2.99
CA GLY A 201 -19.60 22.06 -4.36
C GLY A 201 -18.22 21.49 -4.65
N LYS A 202 -17.44 21.20 -3.62
CA LYS A 202 -16.09 20.58 -3.74
C LYS A 202 -15.96 19.40 -2.79
N PRO A 203 -15.22 18.35 -3.17
CA PRO A 203 -14.85 17.27 -2.25
C PRO A 203 -14.10 17.82 -1.02
N VAL A 204 -14.38 17.26 0.14
CA VAL A 204 -13.63 17.54 1.36
C VAL A 204 -12.37 16.70 1.37
N THR A 205 -11.24 17.35 1.09
CA THR A 205 -9.92 16.73 1.01
C THR A 205 -8.91 17.50 1.85
N ALA A 206 -7.84 16.81 2.26
CA ALA A 206 -6.65 17.41 2.85
C ALA A 206 -5.41 16.77 2.23
N THR A 207 -4.33 17.55 2.12
CA THR A 207 -3.06 17.10 1.56
C THR A 207 -1.92 17.59 2.43
N ALA A 208 -0.92 16.74 2.64
CA ALA A 208 0.34 17.11 3.29
C ALA A 208 1.52 16.60 2.46
N ILE A 209 2.61 17.37 2.46
CA ILE A 209 3.90 16.97 1.89
C ILE A 209 4.84 16.70 3.06
N PHE A 210 5.53 15.57 3.05
CA PHE A 210 6.44 15.20 4.12
C PHE A 210 7.62 14.36 3.61
N THR A 211 8.72 14.43 4.36
CA THR A 211 9.94 13.64 4.11
C THR A 211 10.21 12.82 5.36
N PRO A 212 9.95 11.50 5.36
CA PRO A 212 10.22 10.66 6.51
C PRO A 212 11.71 10.56 6.79
N THR A 213 12.09 10.57 8.06
CA THR A 213 13.48 10.30 8.51
C THR A 213 13.68 8.82 8.83
N GLU A 214 12.58 8.10 9.05
CA GLU A 214 12.55 6.66 9.36
C GLU A 214 11.56 5.96 8.44
N PRO A 215 11.73 4.66 8.15
CA PRO A 215 10.83 3.91 7.29
C PRO A 215 9.38 3.86 7.81
N ASN A 216 9.20 3.98 9.12
CA ASN A 216 7.92 3.91 9.80
C ASN A 216 7.67 5.19 10.61
N GLY A 217 6.43 5.67 10.59
CA GLY A 217 6.09 6.89 11.32
C GLY A 217 4.63 7.26 11.16
N THR A 218 4.31 8.52 11.42
CA THR A 218 2.94 9.05 11.30
C THR A 218 2.92 10.42 10.64
N VAL A 219 1.82 10.71 9.95
CA VAL A 219 1.48 12.04 9.44
C VAL A 219 0.02 12.33 9.76
N GLU A 220 -0.32 13.58 10.09
CA GLU A 220 -1.69 13.98 10.44
C GLU A 220 -2.30 14.79 9.31
N LEU A 221 -3.57 14.50 8.99
CA LEU A 221 -4.41 15.28 8.09
C LEU A 221 -5.57 15.90 8.87
N GLU A 222 -5.89 17.16 8.60
CA GLU A 222 -7.02 17.87 9.23
C GLU A 222 -8.04 18.29 8.17
N PHE A 223 -9.32 18.04 8.46
CA PHE A 223 -10.44 18.40 7.60
C PHE A 223 -11.43 19.25 8.40
N THR A 224 -11.89 20.34 7.81
CA THR A 224 -12.97 21.14 8.37
C THR A 224 -14.30 20.61 7.86
N ILE A 225 -15.18 20.14 8.75
CA ILE A 225 -16.46 19.51 8.41
C ILE A 225 -17.62 20.33 8.96
N ASP A 226 -18.47 20.89 8.09
CA ASP A 226 -19.78 21.39 8.48
C ASP A 226 -20.76 20.22 8.60
N THR A 227 -21.25 19.98 9.81
CA THR A 227 -22.13 18.85 10.12
C THR A 227 -23.61 19.20 10.12
N ALA A 228 -24.01 20.42 9.74
CA ALA A 228 -25.39 20.88 9.84
C ALA A 228 -26.40 19.95 9.16
N LEU A 229 -26.03 19.38 8.00
CA LEU A 229 -26.87 18.47 7.21
C LEU A 229 -26.40 17.00 7.27
N LEU A 230 -25.48 16.66 8.17
CA LEU A 230 -24.87 15.33 8.23
C LEU A 230 -25.44 14.46 9.37
N GLY A 231 -26.46 14.92 10.09
CA GLY A 231 -27.06 14.15 11.18
C GLY A 231 -27.56 12.76 10.75
N GLY A 232 -27.05 11.71 11.39
CA GLY A 232 -27.32 10.31 11.07
C GLY A 232 -26.38 9.69 10.04
N LYS A 233 -25.37 10.44 9.56
CA LYS A 233 -24.37 9.93 8.60
C LYS A 233 -23.13 9.41 9.32
N ALA A 234 -22.50 8.41 8.70
CA ALA A 234 -21.15 7.96 9.01
C ALA A 234 -20.21 8.42 7.89
N LEU A 235 -19.08 9.00 8.28
CA LEU A 235 -18.02 9.44 7.39
C LEU A 235 -16.82 8.49 7.55
N VAL A 236 -16.13 8.22 6.46
CA VAL A 236 -14.89 7.44 6.44
C VAL A 236 -13.85 8.21 5.65
N VAL A 237 -12.60 8.21 6.10
CA VAL A 237 -11.51 8.87 5.35
C VAL A 237 -10.80 7.81 4.51
N PHE A 238 -10.47 8.14 3.27
CA PHE A 238 -9.63 7.33 2.38
C PHE A 238 -8.35 8.10 2.12
N GLU A 239 -7.20 7.43 2.19
CA GLU A 239 -5.89 8.03 2.02
C GLU A 239 -5.10 7.36 0.92
N SER A 240 -4.29 8.17 0.24
CA SER A 240 -3.26 7.70 -0.68
C SER A 240 -1.95 8.44 -0.44
N ILE A 241 -0.83 7.73 -0.57
CA ILE A 241 0.52 8.31 -0.58
C ILE A 241 1.10 8.17 -1.98
N GLN A 242 1.68 9.27 -2.47
CA GLN A 242 2.37 9.32 -3.75
C GLN A 242 3.84 9.73 -3.55
N MET A 243 4.71 9.19 -4.39
CA MET A 243 6.09 9.60 -4.58
C MET A 243 6.31 9.86 -6.07
N ASP A 244 6.88 11.00 -6.43
CA ASP A 244 7.14 11.40 -7.83
C ASP A 244 5.92 11.25 -8.77
N GLY A 245 4.69 11.49 -8.22
CA GLY A 245 3.42 11.37 -8.94
C GLY A 245 2.86 9.95 -9.08
N HIS A 246 3.54 8.94 -8.55
CA HIS A 246 3.09 7.55 -8.53
C HIS A 246 2.51 7.17 -7.17
N GLU A 247 1.33 6.52 -7.15
CA GLU A 247 0.72 6.02 -5.91
C GLU A 247 1.51 4.82 -5.39
N VAL A 248 2.08 4.97 -4.18
CA VAL A 248 2.91 3.94 -3.54
C VAL A 248 2.22 3.27 -2.35
N ALA A 249 1.16 3.89 -1.79
CA ALA A 249 0.32 3.27 -0.77
C ALA A 249 -1.10 3.85 -0.83
N ILE A 250 -2.08 3.04 -0.45
CA ILE A 250 -3.49 3.43 -0.39
C ILE A 250 -4.17 2.71 0.78
N HIS A 251 -5.04 3.44 1.50
CA HIS A 251 -5.99 2.85 2.43
C HIS A 251 -7.40 3.37 2.12
N ALA A 252 -8.22 2.53 1.51
CA ALA A 252 -9.56 2.86 1.02
C ALA A 252 -10.55 1.76 1.38
N ASN A 253 -10.66 1.45 2.70
CA ASN A 253 -11.57 0.43 3.20
C ASN A 253 -12.83 1.07 3.83
N PRO A 254 -14.00 1.04 3.16
CA PRO A 254 -15.21 1.64 3.70
C PRO A 254 -15.75 0.94 4.96
N GLN A 255 -15.24 -0.24 5.31
CA GLN A 255 -15.65 -0.97 6.50
C GLN A 255 -14.73 -0.75 7.70
N ASP A 256 -13.60 -0.06 7.50
CA ASP A 256 -12.67 0.22 8.58
C ASP A 256 -13.29 1.17 9.62
N ARG A 257 -13.39 0.68 10.86
CA ARG A 257 -13.87 1.47 12.00
C ARG A 257 -12.83 2.47 12.50
N GLY A 258 -11.55 2.18 12.28
CA GLY A 258 -10.45 3.09 12.57
C GLY A 258 -10.58 4.40 11.80
N GLN A 259 -11.01 4.32 10.54
CA GLN A 259 -11.22 5.45 9.64
C GLN A 259 -12.62 6.08 9.73
N THR A 260 -13.55 5.49 10.51
CA THR A 260 -14.96 5.93 10.54
C THR A 260 -15.24 6.85 11.73
N VAL A 261 -15.99 7.93 11.47
CA VAL A 261 -16.60 8.79 12.48
C VAL A 261 -18.11 8.93 12.23
N ASP A 262 -18.90 9.00 13.31
CA ASP A 262 -20.35 9.07 13.22
C ASP A 262 -20.86 10.48 13.57
N ILE A 263 -21.75 11.03 12.75
CA ILE A 263 -22.43 12.29 13.01
C ILE A 263 -23.85 11.97 13.51
N LYS A 264 -24.06 12.07 14.81
CA LYS A 264 -25.38 11.84 15.40
C LYS A 264 -26.33 13.00 15.09
N PRO A 265 -27.61 12.73 14.85
CA PRO A 265 -28.57 13.81 14.64
C PRO A 265 -28.71 14.68 15.91
N ALA A 266 -28.89 15.99 15.75
CA ALA A 266 -29.27 16.87 16.83
C ALA A 266 -30.67 16.50 17.35
N ILE A 267 -30.84 16.38 18.65
CA ILE A 267 -32.15 16.13 19.27
C ILE A 267 -32.88 17.46 19.30
N GLY A 268 -33.90 17.63 18.46
CA GLY A 268 -34.79 18.77 18.52
C GLY A 268 -35.73 18.63 19.71
N ILE A 269 -35.64 19.55 20.68
CA ILE A 269 -36.66 19.66 21.72
C ILE A 269 -37.79 20.52 21.16
N ILE A 270 -38.90 19.89 20.79
CA ILE A 270 -40.11 20.65 20.43
C ILE A 270 -40.83 21.03 21.73
N THR A 271 -40.71 22.28 22.13
CA THR A 271 -41.49 22.82 23.23
C THR A 271 -42.84 23.27 22.64
N ILE A 272 -43.88 22.50 22.82
CA ILE A 272 -45.25 22.93 22.48
C ILE A 272 -45.71 23.92 23.54
N LYS A 273 -45.61 25.20 23.23
CA LYS A 273 -45.98 26.28 24.16
C LYS A 273 -47.50 26.57 24.23
N ASP A 274 -48.28 26.09 23.26
CA ASP A 274 -49.71 26.40 23.24
C ASP A 274 -50.56 25.13 23.32
N LYS A 275 -51.23 24.99 24.44
CA LYS A 275 -52.32 24.06 24.62
C LYS A 275 -53.51 24.63 23.81
N PRO A 276 -54.13 23.87 22.90
CA PRO A 276 -55.39 24.35 22.34
C PRO A 276 -56.39 24.52 23.47
N VAL A 277 -56.86 25.75 23.68
CA VAL A 277 -57.95 26.03 24.57
C VAL A 277 -59.19 25.45 23.96
N PHE A 278 -59.67 24.34 24.50
CA PHE A 278 -61.03 23.87 24.27
C PHE A 278 -61.90 24.62 25.24
N ASP A 279 -62.64 25.62 24.75
CA ASP A 279 -63.65 26.25 25.48
C ASP A 279 -64.87 25.34 25.63
N GLY A 280 -65.10 24.87 26.82
CA GLY A 280 -66.22 23.96 27.08
C GLY A 280 -66.03 23.08 28.32
N GLY A 281 -66.17 23.58 29.52
CA GLY A 281 -66.45 22.77 30.72
C GLY A 281 -65.28 22.53 31.67
N SER A 282 -65.36 23.20 32.79
CA SER A 282 -64.56 23.15 34.02
C SER A 282 -63.95 21.78 34.35
N VAL A 283 -62.63 21.66 34.36
CA VAL A 283 -61.87 20.83 35.33
C VAL A 283 -60.57 21.59 35.68
N LYS A 284 -60.45 22.01 36.89
CA LYS A 284 -59.21 22.48 37.48
C LYS A 284 -58.31 21.33 37.73
N THR A 285 -57.20 21.28 37.00
CA THR A 285 -56.00 20.49 37.38
C THR A 285 -54.75 21.28 37.06
N GLY A 286 -53.86 21.28 38.05
CA GLY A 286 -52.67 22.11 38.12
C GLY A 286 -51.75 22.07 36.99
N ASP A 287 -51.03 23.14 36.82
CA ASP A 287 -49.90 23.42 35.94
C ASP A 287 -48.83 22.33 36.03
N SER A 288 -48.70 21.57 34.98
CA SER A 288 -47.48 20.78 34.73
C SER A 288 -47.24 20.72 33.22
N GLY A 289 -46.31 21.56 32.79
CA GLY A 289 -45.81 21.53 31.41
C GLY A 289 -45.29 20.14 31.07
N VAL A 290 -45.95 19.46 30.12
CA VAL A 290 -45.46 18.17 29.61
C VAL A 290 -44.37 18.44 28.61
N THR A 291 -43.13 18.17 29.00
CA THR A 291 -42.00 18.16 28.09
C THR A 291 -41.98 16.80 27.38
N VAL A 292 -42.33 16.75 26.10
CA VAL A 292 -42.23 15.55 25.30
C VAL A 292 -40.88 15.59 24.58
N ALA A 293 -39.93 14.78 25.03
CA ALA A 293 -38.70 14.56 24.29
C ALA A 293 -38.99 13.59 23.11
N VAL A 294 -39.02 14.11 21.90
CA VAL A 294 -39.11 13.29 20.71
C VAL A 294 -37.70 12.87 20.34
N LEU A 295 -37.35 11.61 20.62
CA LEU A 295 -36.12 11.01 20.10
C LEU A 295 -36.22 11.01 18.56
N GLY A 296 -35.27 11.72 17.89
CA GLY A 296 -35.36 11.98 16.47
C GLY A 296 -35.23 10.73 15.62
N LEU A 297 -36.35 10.13 15.28
CA LEU A 297 -36.49 9.39 14.04
C LEU A 297 -36.89 10.43 12.97
N LEU A 298 -36.07 10.59 11.94
CA LEU A 298 -36.47 11.25 10.70
C LEU A 298 -37.63 10.43 10.09
N LEU A 299 -38.83 10.67 10.61
CA LEU A 299 -40.04 10.22 9.92
C LEU A 299 -40.17 11.12 8.68
N SER A 300 -40.00 10.52 7.49
CA SER A 300 -40.43 11.17 6.25
C SER A 300 -41.86 11.74 6.44
N ALA A 301 -42.20 12.79 5.72
CA ALA A 301 -43.53 13.46 5.85
C ALA A 301 -44.73 12.48 5.76
N ALA A 302 -44.56 11.28 5.22
CA ALA A 302 -45.51 10.17 5.18
C ALA A 302 -45.79 9.54 6.55
N GLY A 303 -44.79 9.45 7.47
CA GLY A 303 -44.97 8.88 8.80
C GLY A 303 -45.77 9.81 9.76
N LEU A 304 -45.60 11.12 9.62
CA LEU A 304 -46.32 12.10 10.43
C LEU A 304 -47.84 12.13 10.08
N THR A 305 -48.17 11.98 8.81
CA THR A 305 -49.57 11.86 8.34
C THR A 305 -50.27 10.59 8.83
N TYR A 306 -49.54 9.47 8.98
CA TYR A 306 -50.12 8.24 9.50
C TYR A 306 -50.49 8.32 10.98
N LEU A 307 -49.66 8.93 11.82
CA LEU A 307 -49.92 9.10 13.26
C LEU A 307 -51.08 10.09 13.52
N LEU A 308 -51.22 11.13 12.72
CA LEU A 308 -52.31 12.10 12.85
C LEU A 308 -53.66 11.54 12.36
N ARG A 309 -53.68 10.59 11.39
CA ARG A 309 -54.89 9.91 10.92
C ARG A 309 -55.43 8.92 11.96
N ARG A 310 -54.58 8.23 12.72
CA ARG A 310 -55.02 7.24 13.71
C ARG A 310 -55.73 7.88 14.93
N LYS A 311 -55.54 9.17 15.20
CA LYS A 311 -56.22 9.90 16.28
C LYS A 311 -57.59 10.47 15.90
N ARG A 312 -58.02 10.32 14.62
CA ARG A 312 -59.33 10.80 14.15
C ARG A 312 -60.39 9.70 14.10
N HIS A 313 -60.06 8.47 14.43
CA HIS A 313 -60.98 7.31 14.35
C HIS A 313 -61.02 6.49 15.66
N SER A 314 -60.74 7.12 16.79
CA SER A 314 -61.00 6.51 18.12
C SER A 314 -61.72 7.49 19.02
#